data_be6f1bc010bae0177b62b99a43cea6a7
#
_entry.id   be6f1bc010bae0177b62b99a43cea6a7
#
_cell.length_a   1.000
_cell.length_b   1.000
_cell.length_c   1.000
_cell.angle_alpha   90.00
_cell.angle_beta   90.00
_cell.angle_gamma   90.00
#
_symmetry.space_group_name_H-M   'P 1'
#
loop_
_entity.id
_entity.type
_entity.pdbx_description
1 polymer ?
#
loop_
_entity_poly.entity_id
_entity_poly.type
_entity_poly.pdbx_seq_one_letter_code
_entity_poly.pdbx_strand_id
1 'polypeptide(L)'
;LNKITENEGKKIGVIHDDGKYGKLVQKNIKKYSLENDDISFLFLEKSNLKNLDEEIRKFSGYDEGVRLLQKEIENVKNLDIEEVDLAYRLKELEKLETLGDKPFDNLIVAQSGSTLIEVLALLAFYDINTSNVNIYGTNIWEGIHLSDEDVLENTFYASSLSNEKEIYKEKYFELFKAYPNNLNYVLADLINFLIYNSKDLDDLQNITNTVYKGDFGSLKVTERGSFERKIFINKFNNGLLRQNYTCSIQNIQSL
;
A
#
# COMPACT_ATOMS: atom_id res chain seq x y z
N LEU A 1 -1.79 -5.00 7.70
CA LEU A 1 -2.96 -5.85 7.41
C LEU A 1 -4.13 -5.51 8.33
N ASN A 2 -3.98 -5.51 9.66
CA ASN A 2 -5.08 -5.22 10.61
C ASN A 2 -5.90 -3.98 10.20
N LYS A 3 -5.24 -2.88 9.77
CA LYS A 3 -5.94 -1.67 9.33
C LYS A 3 -6.79 -1.87 8.07
N ILE A 4 -6.33 -2.71 7.16
CA ILE A 4 -7.05 -3.04 5.92
C ILE A 4 -8.30 -3.86 6.25
N THR A 5 -8.19 -4.79 7.18
CA THR A 5 -9.27 -5.72 7.56
C THR A 5 -10.30 -5.14 8.54
N GLU A 6 -9.98 -4.02 9.22
CA GLU A 6 -10.95 -3.25 10.00
C GLU A 6 -12.09 -2.65 9.15
N ASN A 7 -11.86 -2.46 7.86
CA ASN A 7 -12.79 -1.82 6.92
C ASN A 7 -13.62 -2.84 6.11
N GLU A 8 -14.22 -3.84 6.74
CA GLU A 8 -15.18 -4.81 6.15
C GLU A 8 -14.73 -5.57 4.87
N GLY A 9 -13.67 -5.13 4.19
CA GLY A 9 -13.16 -5.75 2.96
C GLY A 9 -12.33 -7.00 3.27
N LYS A 10 -12.87 -8.17 2.97
CA LYS A 10 -12.25 -9.48 3.26
C LYS A 10 -11.51 -10.10 2.08
N LYS A 11 -11.62 -9.49 0.90
CA LYS A 11 -10.92 -9.92 -0.32
C LYS A 11 -9.75 -8.99 -0.57
N ILE A 12 -8.52 -9.50 -0.56
CA ILE A 12 -7.31 -8.70 -0.69
C ILE A 12 -6.52 -9.18 -1.92
N GLY A 13 -6.34 -8.28 -2.89
CA GLY A 13 -5.38 -8.44 -3.97
C GLY A 13 -3.97 -8.13 -3.48
N VAL A 14 -2.96 -8.85 -3.98
CA VAL A 14 -1.55 -8.61 -3.64
C VAL A 14 -0.71 -8.72 -4.91
N ILE A 15 -0.07 -7.63 -5.30
CA ILE A 15 0.89 -7.59 -6.39
C ILE A 15 2.29 -7.41 -5.80
N HIS A 16 3.22 -8.30 -6.13
CA HIS A 16 4.60 -8.26 -5.62
C HIS A 16 5.61 -8.74 -6.66
N ASP A 17 6.88 -8.40 -6.50
CA ASP A 17 7.96 -8.94 -7.32
C ASP A 17 8.39 -10.37 -6.88
N ASP A 18 9.23 -11.03 -7.69
CA ASP A 18 9.82 -12.34 -7.39
C ASP A 18 11.12 -12.25 -6.58
N GLY A 19 11.54 -11.02 -6.23
CA GLY A 19 12.73 -10.76 -5.44
C GLY A 19 12.58 -11.16 -3.97
N LYS A 20 13.63 -10.95 -3.20
CA LYS A 20 13.65 -11.26 -1.77
C LYS A 20 12.55 -10.51 -1.00
N TYR A 21 12.31 -9.24 -1.38
CA TYR A 21 11.30 -8.42 -0.72
C TYR A 21 9.89 -8.90 -1.03
N GLY A 22 9.55 -9.12 -2.29
CA GLY A 22 8.22 -9.62 -2.68
C GLY A 22 7.91 -10.98 -2.07
N LYS A 23 8.89 -11.90 -2.04
CA LYS A 23 8.77 -13.20 -1.36
C LYS A 23 8.56 -13.07 0.15
N LEU A 24 9.21 -12.09 0.78
CA LEU A 24 8.99 -11.79 2.20
C LEU A 24 7.56 -11.26 2.45
N VAL A 25 7.09 -10.33 1.61
CA VAL A 25 5.71 -9.82 1.66
C VAL A 25 4.72 -10.98 1.51
N GLN A 26 4.87 -11.82 0.48
CA GLN A 26 4.01 -12.97 0.25
C GLN A 26 4.00 -13.94 1.44
N LYS A 27 5.18 -14.27 1.99
CA LYS A 27 5.33 -15.16 3.15
C LYS A 27 4.57 -14.62 4.37
N ASN A 28 4.72 -13.32 4.67
CA ASN A 28 4.07 -12.71 5.83
C ASN A 28 2.56 -12.62 5.66
N ILE A 29 2.08 -12.33 4.44
CA ILE A 29 0.64 -12.31 4.14
C ILE A 29 0.06 -13.72 4.26
N LYS A 30 0.72 -14.74 3.72
CA LYS A 30 0.29 -16.14 3.85
C LYS A 30 0.25 -16.59 5.32
N LYS A 31 1.22 -16.17 6.14
CA LYS A 31 1.18 -16.45 7.58
C LYS A 31 -0.04 -15.79 8.23
N TYR A 32 -0.32 -14.53 7.93
CA TYR A 32 -1.49 -13.82 8.43
C TYR A 32 -2.81 -14.47 8.01
N SER A 33 -2.90 -14.99 6.77
CA SER A 33 -4.05 -15.74 6.27
C SER A 33 -4.34 -17.00 7.09
N LEU A 34 -3.32 -17.71 7.56
CA LEU A 34 -3.50 -18.90 8.41
C LEU A 34 -4.07 -18.58 9.79
N GLU A 35 -3.96 -17.34 10.23
CA GLU A 35 -4.47 -16.86 11.52
C GLU A 35 -5.85 -16.18 11.39
N ASN A 36 -6.34 -15.98 10.15
CA ASN A 36 -7.57 -15.23 9.82
C ASN A 36 -8.28 -15.87 8.63
N ASP A 37 -9.00 -16.95 8.87
CA ASP A 37 -9.65 -17.80 7.86
C ASP A 37 -10.76 -17.09 7.05
N ASP A 38 -11.28 -15.96 7.55
CA ASP A 38 -12.33 -15.17 6.91
C ASP A 38 -11.80 -14.20 5.84
N ILE A 39 -10.47 -14.12 5.66
CA ILE A 39 -9.82 -13.23 4.69
C ILE A 39 -9.26 -14.03 3.52
N SER A 40 -9.65 -13.67 2.31
CA SER A 40 -9.15 -14.27 1.08
C SER A 40 -8.09 -13.41 0.42
N PHE A 41 -7.05 -14.05 -0.15
CA PHE A 41 -5.96 -13.36 -0.82
C PHE A 41 -5.81 -13.85 -2.27
N LEU A 42 -5.74 -12.92 -3.20
CA LEU A 42 -5.41 -13.15 -4.61
C LEU A 42 -4.02 -12.57 -4.90
N PHE A 43 -3.07 -13.41 -5.30
CA PHE A 43 -1.69 -13.01 -5.55
C PHE A 43 -1.37 -12.88 -7.03
N LEU A 44 -0.62 -11.84 -7.39
CA LEU A 44 0.06 -11.67 -8.67
C LEU A 44 1.55 -11.41 -8.43
N GLU A 45 2.41 -12.35 -8.86
CA GLU A 45 3.86 -12.19 -8.82
C GLU A 45 4.36 -11.62 -10.16
N LYS A 46 4.97 -10.43 -10.14
CA LYS A 46 5.42 -9.76 -11.35
C LYS A 46 6.68 -8.95 -11.15
N SER A 47 7.75 -9.30 -11.86
CA SER A 47 9.06 -8.64 -11.76
C SER A 47 9.48 -7.89 -13.00
N ASN A 48 8.77 -8.02 -14.10
CA ASN A 48 9.08 -7.34 -15.35
C ASN A 48 7.80 -6.99 -16.12
N LEU A 49 7.92 -6.20 -17.17
CA LEU A 49 6.78 -5.73 -17.97
C LEU A 49 6.28 -6.76 -19.00
N LYS A 50 6.96 -7.90 -19.14
CA LYS A 50 6.54 -8.92 -20.12
C LYS A 50 5.19 -9.50 -19.74
N ASN A 51 4.23 -9.50 -20.66
CA ASN A 51 2.84 -9.94 -20.47
C ASN A 51 2.09 -9.24 -19.30
N LEU A 52 2.60 -8.11 -18.82
CA LEU A 52 2.02 -7.40 -17.68
C LEU A 52 0.55 -7.01 -17.96
N ASP A 53 0.27 -6.52 -19.16
CA ASP A 53 -1.07 -6.14 -19.61
C ASP A 53 -2.08 -7.31 -19.48
N GLU A 54 -1.76 -8.47 -20.06
CA GLU A 54 -2.63 -9.66 -19.99
C GLU A 54 -2.82 -10.16 -18.55
N GLU A 55 -1.77 -10.13 -17.75
CA GLU A 55 -1.81 -10.61 -16.37
C GLU A 55 -2.62 -9.66 -15.47
N ILE A 56 -2.47 -8.34 -15.62
CA ILE A 56 -3.28 -7.37 -14.88
C ILE A 56 -4.75 -7.45 -15.33
N ARG A 57 -5.02 -7.60 -16.62
CA ARG A 57 -6.37 -7.79 -17.15
C ARG A 57 -7.09 -8.99 -16.52
N LYS A 58 -6.39 -10.13 -16.41
CA LYS A 58 -6.92 -11.32 -15.72
C LYS A 58 -7.10 -11.10 -14.23
N PHE A 59 -6.10 -10.48 -13.59
CA PHE A 59 -6.10 -10.23 -12.16
C PHE A 59 -7.21 -9.27 -11.72
N SER A 60 -7.54 -8.28 -12.54
CA SER A 60 -8.62 -7.32 -12.30
C SER A 60 -10.03 -7.90 -12.49
N GLY A 61 -10.16 -9.05 -13.14
CA GLY A 61 -11.47 -9.62 -13.49
C GLY A 61 -12.20 -8.84 -14.60
N TYR A 62 -11.48 -8.02 -15.38
CA TYR A 62 -12.05 -7.10 -16.37
C TYR A 62 -12.97 -7.78 -17.37
N ASP A 63 -12.55 -8.91 -17.95
CA ASP A 63 -13.33 -9.61 -18.97
C ASP A 63 -14.69 -10.09 -18.46
N GLU A 64 -14.75 -10.55 -17.22
CA GLU A 64 -16.00 -10.94 -16.58
C GLU A 64 -16.90 -9.73 -16.33
N GLY A 65 -16.33 -8.62 -15.86
CA GLY A 65 -17.06 -7.36 -15.66
C GLY A 65 -17.65 -6.81 -16.95
N VAL A 66 -16.90 -6.85 -18.08
CA VAL A 66 -17.39 -6.47 -19.41
C VAL A 66 -18.53 -7.40 -19.84
N ARG A 67 -18.38 -8.71 -19.65
CA ARG A 67 -19.43 -9.69 -19.99
C ARG A 67 -20.72 -9.46 -19.20
N LEU A 68 -20.61 -9.14 -17.91
CA LEU A 68 -21.76 -8.81 -17.07
C LEU A 68 -22.45 -7.53 -17.52
N LEU A 69 -21.68 -6.50 -17.87
CA LEU A 69 -22.21 -5.23 -18.37
C LEU A 69 -22.99 -5.44 -19.69
N GLN A 70 -22.43 -6.18 -20.63
CA GLN A 70 -23.10 -6.48 -21.90
C GLN A 70 -24.41 -7.24 -21.67
N LYS A 71 -24.39 -8.24 -20.79
CA LYS A 71 -25.62 -8.98 -20.43
C LYS A 71 -26.68 -8.07 -19.82
N GLU A 72 -26.28 -7.15 -18.95
CA GLU A 72 -27.24 -6.23 -18.32
C GLU A 72 -27.82 -5.22 -19.32
N ILE A 73 -27.01 -4.73 -20.26
CA ILE A 73 -27.47 -3.89 -21.38
C ILE A 73 -28.52 -4.64 -22.23
N GLU A 74 -28.29 -5.92 -22.51
CA GLU A 74 -29.27 -6.76 -23.22
C GLU A 74 -30.55 -6.98 -22.39
N ASN A 75 -30.43 -7.23 -21.10
CA ASN A 75 -31.57 -7.36 -20.21
C ASN A 75 -32.41 -6.09 -20.20
N VAL A 76 -31.78 -4.93 -20.05
CA VAL A 76 -32.49 -3.63 -20.00
C VAL A 76 -33.20 -3.33 -21.33
N LYS A 77 -32.60 -3.67 -22.49
CA LYS A 77 -33.23 -3.50 -23.81
C LYS A 77 -34.50 -4.33 -23.99
N ASN A 78 -34.61 -5.44 -23.26
CA ASN A 78 -35.77 -6.35 -23.33
C ASN A 78 -36.83 -6.05 -22.25
N LEU A 79 -36.67 -5.00 -21.44
CA LEU A 79 -37.68 -4.60 -20.46
C LEU A 79 -38.88 -3.92 -21.12
N ASP A 80 -40.07 -4.26 -20.67
CA ASP A 80 -41.32 -3.59 -21.07
C ASP A 80 -41.57 -2.38 -20.15
N ILE A 81 -40.85 -1.27 -20.44
CA ILE A 81 -40.87 0.00 -19.71
C ILE A 81 -41.03 1.16 -20.69
N GLU A 82 -41.39 2.35 -20.18
CA GLU A 82 -41.49 3.56 -20.99
C GLU A 82 -40.14 3.90 -21.68
N GLU A 83 -40.20 4.39 -22.90
CA GLU A 83 -39.02 4.68 -23.74
C GLU A 83 -38.05 5.65 -23.07
N VAL A 84 -38.55 6.62 -22.29
CA VAL A 84 -37.74 7.58 -21.54
C VAL A 84 -36.93 6.90 -20.45
N ASP A 85 -37.54 5.97 -19.70
CA ASP A 85 -36.89 5.22 -18.62
C ASP A 85 -35.86 4.24 -19.19
N LEU A 86 -36.18 3.62 -20.33
CA LEU A 86 -35.26 2.75 -21.05
C LEU A 86 -34.00 3.52 -21.49
N ALA A 87 -34.17 4.66 -22.13
CA ALA A 87 -33.08 5.50 -22.58
C ALA A 87 -32.19 5.99 -21.42
N TYR A 88 -32.81 6.35 -20.29
CA TYR A 88 -32.06 6.75 -19.08
C TYR A 88 -31.22 5.60 -18.53
N ARG A 89 -31.79 4.42 -18.37
CA ARG A 89 -31.06 3.24 -17.85
C ARG A 89 -29.90 2.83 -18.77
N LEU A 90 -30.10 2.80 -20.06
CA LEU A 90 -29.05 2.49 -21.04
C LEU A 90 -27.90 3.52 -20.95
N LYS A 91 -28.25 4.81 -20.86
CA LYS A 91 -27.25 5.88 -20.73
C LYS A 91 -26.42 5.77 -19.44
N GLU A 92 -27.00 5.29 -18.33
CA GLU A 92 -26.22 5.06 -17.11
C GLU A 92 -25.28 3.85 -17.26
N LEU A 93 -25.72 2.77 -17.91
CA LEU A 93 -24.87 1.60 -18.18
C LEU A 93 -23.73 1.93 -19.14
N GLU A 94 -23.96 2.79 -20.14
CA GLU A 94 -22.93 3.21 -21.09
C GLU A 94 -21.78 4.01 -20.47
N LYS A 95 -21.95 4.54 -19.25
CA LYS A 95 -20.88 5.23 -18.51
C LYS A 95 -19.94 4.27 -17.80
N LEU A 96 -20.31 2.99 -17.67
CA LEU A 96 -19.55 1.99 -16.98
C LEU A 96 -18.60 1.26 -17.94
N GLU A 97 -17.41 0.95 -17.49
CA GLU A 97 -16.48 0.09 -18.22
C GLU A 97 -16.73 -1.39 -17.90
N THR A 98 -17.11 -1.69 -16.67
CA THR A 98 -17.42 -3.03 -16.20
C THR A 98 -18.61 -3.02 -15.25
N LEU A 99 -19.23 -4.18 -15.02
CA LEU A 99 -20.30 -4.37 -14.04
C LEU A 99 -19.96 -5.54 -13.11
N GLY A 100 -20.48 -5.47 -11.88
CA GLY A 100 -20.29 -6.49 -10.85
C GLY A 100 -19.16 -6.16 -9.88
N ASP A 101 -19.00 -7.05 -8.89
CA ASP A 101 -17.99 -6.88 -7.85
C ASP A 101 -16.58 -7.08 -8.40
N LYS A 102 -15.64 -6.29 -7.91
CA LYS A 102 -14.22 -6.52 -8.19
C LYS A 102 -13.73 -7.79 -7.47
N PRO A 103 -12.66 -8.44 -7.98
CA PRO A 103 -12.11 -9.65 -7.35
C PRO A 103 -11.62 -9.43 -5.91
N PHE A 104 -11.35 -8.17 -5.54
CA PHE A 104 -10.86 -7.77 -4.22
C PHE A 104 -11.36 -6.36 -3.85
N ASP A 105 -11.54 -6.13 -2.56
CA ASP A 105 -11.98 -4.85 -1.99
C ASP A 105 -10.78 -3.96 -1.67
N ASN A 106 -9.65 -4.59 -1.38
CA ASN A 106 -8.39 -3.95 -1.02
C ASN A 106 -7.26 -4.54 -1.88
N LEU A 107 -6.30 -3.71 -2.28
CA LEU A 107 -5.15 -4.11 -3.08
C LEU A 107 -3.86 -3.66 -2.42
N ILE A 108 -2.94 -4.58 -2.17
CA ILE A 108 -1.58 -4.30 -1.71
C ILE A 108 -0.64 -4.37 -2.91
N VAL A 109 0.08 -3.28 -3.20
CA VAL A 109 1.06 -3.23 -4.27
C VAL A 109 2.46 -3.09 -3.67
N ALA A 110 3.21 -4.18 -3.65
CA ALA A 110 4.60 -4.27 -3.19
C ALA A 110 5.57 -4.20 -4.39
N GLN A 111 5.43 -3.15 -5.18
CA GLN A 111 6.24 -2.82 -6.35
C GLN A 111 6.88 -1.44 -6.18
N SER A 112 7.92 -1.13 -6.94
CA SER A 112 8.61 0.16 -6.92
C SER A 112 9.09 0.57 -8.32
N GLY A 113 9.56 1.81 -8.44
CA GLY A 113 10.12 2.33 -9.69
C GLY A 113 9.12 2.35 -10.85
N SER A 114 9.61 2.16 -12.08
CA SER A 114 8.78 2.19 -13.30
C SER A 114 7.73 1.08 -13.33
N THR A 115 8.02 -0.09 -12.76
CA THR A 115 7.06 -1.20 -12.69
C THR A 115 5.84 -0.84 -11.84
N LEU A 116 6.01 -0.08 -10.77
CA LEU A 116 4.88 0.41 -9.97
C LEU A 116 3.94 1.28 -10.80
N ILE A 117 4.50 2.26 -11.51
CA ILE A 117 3.69 3.20 -12.32
C ILE A 117 2.92 2.45 -13.40
N GLU A 118 3.58 1.54 -14.12
CA GLU A 118 2.96 0.73 -15.15
C GLU A 118 1.85 -0.17 -14.60
N VAL A 119 2.08 -0.82 -13.45
CA VAL A 119 1.07 -1.62 -12.76
C VAL A 119 -0.15 -0.78 -12.40
N LEU A 120 0.05 0.40 -11.80
CA LEU A 120 -1.07 1.26 -11.40
C LEU A 120 -1.82 1.82 -12.61
N ALA A 121 -1.12 2.19 -13.68
CA ALA A 121 -1.74 2.66 -14.92
C ALA A 121 -2.60 1.56 -15.57
N LEU A 122 -2.09 0.33 -15.65
CA LEU A 122 -2.85 -0.80 -16.19
C LEU A 122 -4.02 -1.20 -15.28
N LEU A 123 -3.86 -1.13 -13.96
CA LEU A 123 -4.98 -1.34 -13.05
C LEU A 123 -6.10 -0.34 -13.30
N ALA A 124 -5.77 0.96 -13.42
CA ALA A 124 -6.73 2.00 -13.75
C ALA A 124 -7.38 1.78 -15.11
N PHE A 125 -6.61 1.36 -16.13
CA PHE A 125 -7.10 1.02 -17.46
C PHE A 125 -8.09 -0.17 -17.43
N TYR A 126 -7.89 -1.12 -16.53
CA TYR A 126 -8.79 -2.27 -16.33
C TYR A 126 -9.80 -2.05 -15.19
N ASP A 127 -10.20 -0.80 -14.97
CA ASP A 127 -11.25 -0.39 -14.03
C ASP A 127 -10.99 -0.81 -12.57
N ILE A 128 -9.72 -0.84 -12.16
CA ILE A 128 -9.30 -0.93 -10.76
C ILE A 128 -8.67 0.41 -10.37
N ASN A 129 -9.39 1.21 -9.61
CA ASN A 129 -8.96 2.54 -9.19
C ASN A 129 -9.45 2.84 -7.76
N THR A 130 -9.05 3.98 -7.23
CA THR A 130 -9.34 4.36 -5.83
C THR A 130 -10.80 4.73 -5.56
N SER A 131 -11.67 4.74 -6.57
CA SER A 131 -13.11 4.88 -6.38
C SER A 131 -13.82 3.55 -6.08
N ASN A 132 -13.22 2.43 -6.47
CA ASN A 132 -13.81 1.09 -6.32
C ASN A 132 -12.95 0.11 -5.50
N VAL A 133 -11.65 0.35 -5.34
CA VAL A 133 -10.73 -0.50 -4.56
C VAL A 133 -9.80 0.37 -3.72
N ASN A 134 -9.61 0.03 -2.45
CA ASN A 134 -8.60 0.70 -1.62
C ASN A 134 -7.18 0.19 -1.99
N ILE A 135 -6.30 1.07 -2.44
CA ILE A 135 -4.95 0.71 -2.90
C ILE A 135 -3.93 1.10 -1.83
N TYR A 136 -3.12 0.12 -1.42
CA TYR A 136 -2.10 0.24 -0.38
C TYR A 136 -0.72 -0.11 -0.92
N GLY A 137 0.21 0.82 -0.78
CA GLY A 137 1.63 0.57 -0.94
C GLY A 137 2.29 0.08 0.33
N THR A 138 3.49 -0.46 0.19
CA THR A 138 4.37 -0.78 1.29
C THR A 138 5.40 0.34 1.54
N ASN A 139 6.28 0.17 2.51
CA ASN A 139 7.33 1.16 2.82
C ASN A 139 8.32 1.44 1.66
N ILE A 140 8.33 0.60 0.62
CA ILE A 140 9.14 0.86 -0.59
C ILE A 140 8.59 2.01 -1.45
N TRP A 141 7.35 2.47 -1.19
CA TRP A 141 6.79 3.66 -1.82
C TRP A 141 7.31 4.95 -1.19
N GLU A 142 7.98 4.84 -0.05
CA GLU A 142 8.53 6.00 0.63
C GLU A 142 9.72 6.59 -0.15
N GLY A 143 9.70 7.90 -0.35
CA GLY A 143 10.75 8.61 -1.09
C GLY A 143 10.65 8.46 -2.62
N ILE A 144 9.63 7.80 -3.15
CA ILE A 144 9.33 7.87 -4.57
C ILE A 144 8.75 9.27 -4.82
N HIS A 145 9.37 10.03 -5.73
CA HIS A 145 8.84 11.31 -6.19
C HIS A 145 7.66 11.03 -7.16
N LEU A 146 6.53 10.63 -6.60
CA LEU A 146 5.32 10.30 -7.33
C LEU A 146 4.26 11.41 -7.21
N SER A 147 4.66 12.59 -6.74
CA SER A 147 3.75 13.73 -6.50
C SER A 147 2.98 14.18 -7.74
N ASP A 148 3.47 13.83 -8.93
CA ASP A 148 2.92 14.29 -10.20
C ASP A 148 2.14 13.19 -10.95
N GLU A 149 1.95 12.02 -10.30
CA GLU A 149 1.26 10.87 -10.92
C GLU A 149 -0.18 10.76 -10.40
N ASP A 150 -1.14 11.13 -11.22
CA ASP A 150 -2.58 11.08 -10.90
C ASP A 150 -3.05 9.66 -10.45
N VAL A 151 -2.38 8.62 -10.94
CA VAL A 151 -2.70 7.21 -10.58
C VAL A 151 -2.49 6.88 -9.11
N LEU A 152 -1.76 7.73 -8.36
CA LEU A 152 -1.53 7.58 -6.93
C LEU A 152 -2.52 8.35 -6.06
N GLU A 153 -3.32 9.20 -6.66
CA GLU A 153 -4.28 10.01 -5.92
C GLU A 153 -5.21 9.12 -5.08
N ASN A 154 -5.37 9.47 -3.82
CA ASN A 154 -6.14 8.71 -2.83
C ASN A 154 -5.61 7.31 -2.45
N THR A 155 -4.44 6.91 -2.90
CA THR A 155 -3.79 5.67 -2.43
C THR A 155 -3.16 5.87 -1.05
N PHE A 156 -2.85 4.75 -0.38
CA PHE A 156 -2.21 4.74 0.94
C PHE A 156 -0.88 3.99 0.88
N TYR A 157 0.06 4.31 1.78
CA TYR A 157 1.23 3.46 1.99
C TYR A 157 1.69 3.44 3.44
N ALA A 158 2.32 2.34 3.83
CA ALA A 158 2.90 2.15 5.16
C ALA A 158 4.30 2.78 5.22
N SER A 159 4.57 3.56 6.26
CA SER A 159 5.88 4.16 6.55
C SER A 159 6.25 4.00 8.02
N SER A 160 7.54 3.83 8.28
CA SER A 160 8.09 3.92 9.64
C SER A 160 8.68 5.30 9.97
N LEU A 161 8.57 6.25 9.05
CA LEU A 161 9.11 7.60 9.17
C LEU A 161 7.98 8.62 9.40
N SER A 162 8.22 9.61 10.24
CA SER A 162 7.36 10.77 10.41
C SER A 162 7.53 11.76 9.24
N ASN A 163 6.60 12.71 9.10
CA ASN A 163 6.64 13.71 8.01
C ASN A 163 7.68 14.83 8.22
N GLU A 164 8.38 14.86 9.34
CA GLU A 164 9.34 15.92 9.68
C GLU A 164 10.73 15.65 9.08
N LYS A 165 10.83 15.61 7.75
CA LYS A 165 12.06 15.19 7.05
C LYS A 165 12.80 16.33 6.34
N GLU A 166 12.12 17.42 6.01
CA GLU A 166 12.65 18.40 5.05
C GLU A 166 13.94 19.08 5.53
N ILE A 167 14.01 19.51 6.79
CA ILE A 167 15.22 20.16 7.33
C ILE A 167 16.43 19.21 7.28
N TYR A 168 16.24 17.93 7.61
CA TYR A 168 17.33 16.95 7.53
C TYR A 168 17.73 16.67 6.09
N LYS A 169 16.77 16.59 5.18
CA LYS A 169 16.98 16.37 3.76
C LYS A 169 17.84 17.48 3.14
N GLU A 170 17.55 18.74 3.48
CA GLU A 170 18.34 19.88 3.03
C GLU A 170 19.78 19.85 3.58
N LYS A 171 19.94 19.67 4.91
CA LYS A 171 21.27 19.56 5.54
C LYS A 171 22.07 18.37 5.01
N TYR A 172 21.42 17.23 4.79
CA TYR A 172 22.07 16.05 4.22
C TYR A 172 22.56 16.34 2.80
N PHE A 173 21.72 17.00 1.98
CA PHE A 173 22.11 17.40 0.62
C PHE A 173 23.25 18.41 0.60
N GLU A 174 23.27 19.37 1.53
CA GLU A 174 24.39 20.32 1.65
C GLU A 174 25.72 19.62 1.91
N LEU A 175 25.72 18.58 2.75
CA LEU A 175 26.93 17.85 3.14
C LEU A 175 27.37 16.81 2.10
N PHE A 176 26.42 16.04 1.57
CA PHE A 176 26.73 14.85 0.76
C PHE A 176 26.42 15.02 -0.74
N LYS A 177 25.79 16.14 -1.14
CA LYS A 177 25.32 16.41 -2.52
C LYS A 177 24.43 15.27 -3.08
N ALA A 178 23.74 14.57 -2.19
CA ALA A 178 22.78 13.50 -2.48
C ALA A 178 21.62 13.59 -1.48
N TYR A 179 20.47 13.09 -1.87
CA TYR A 179 19.32 13.02 -0.95
C TYR A 179 19.39 11.77 -0.07
N PRO A 180 18.97 11.88 1.21
CA PRO A 180 18.95 10.73 2.10
C PRO A 180 17.88 9.72 1.65
N ASN A 181 18.19 8.45 1.78
CA ASN A 181 17.23 7.36 1.63
C ASN A 181 16.63 6.97 2.99
N ASN A 182 15.65 6.04 2.99
CA ASN A 182 14.99 5.62 4.21
C ASN A 182 15.94 5.10 5.30
N LEU A 183 16.99 4.40 4.90
CA LEU A 183 17.99 3.87 5.84
C LEU A 183 18.75 5.00 6.55
N ASN A 184 19.03 6.12 5.87
CA ASN A 184 19.74 7.25 6.48
C ASN A 184 18.93 7.88 7.61
N TYR A 185 17.61 8.02 7.45
CA TYR A 185 16.73 8.53 8.50
C TYR A 185 16.66 7.56 9.70
N VAL A 186 16.52 6.26 9.42
CA VAL A 186 16.49 5.23 10.48
C VAL A 186 17.81 5.18 11.25
N LEU A 187 18.96 5.28 10.56
CA LEU A 187 20.27 5.30 11.19
C LEU A 187 20.50 6.58 12.00
N ALA A 188 20.02 7.74 11.53
CA ALA A 188 20.11 8.97 12.30
C ALA A 188 19.37 8.86 13.64
N ASP A 189 18.13 8.36 13.64
CA ASP A 189 17.37 8.09 14.87
C ASP A 189 18.09 7.08 15.77
N LEU A 190 18.67 6.02 15.19
CA LEU A 190 19.39 4.99 15.95
C LEU A 190 20.66 5.57 16.62
N ILE A 191 21.43 6.38 15.90
CA ILE A 191 22.63 7.06 16.44
C ILE A 191 22.22 7.99 17.58
N ASN A 192 21.17 8.80 17.39
CA ASN A 192 20.66 9.70 18.44
C ASN A 192 20.18 8.90 19.66
N PHE A 193 19.50 7.77 19.47
CA PHE A 193 19.11 6.86 20.54
C PHE A 193 20.33 6.34 21.31
N LEU A 194 21.38 5.91 20.63
CA LEU A 194 22.62 5.42 21.28
C LEU A 194 23.33 6.53 22.06
N ILE A 195 23.40 7.73 21.51
CA ILE A 195 23.98 8.90 22.17
C ILE A 195 23.18 9.24 23.44
N TYR A 196 21.85 9.29 23.32
CA TYR A 196 20.95 9.63 24.43
C TYR A 196 21.08 8.63 25.59
N ASN A 197 21.18 7.32 25.29
CA ASN A 197 21.28 6.26 26.27
C ASN A 197 22.73 5.85 26.56
N SER A 198 23.74 6.62 26.14
CA SER A 198 25.15 6.23 26.25
C SER A 198 25.63 5.92 27.68
N LYS A 199 24.98 6.49 28.68
CA LYS A 199 25.29 6.25 30.11
C LYS A 199 24.64 4.97 30.65
N ASP A 200 23.59 4.48 30.00
CA ASP A 200 22.77 3.35 30.43
C ASP A 200 23.00 2.10 29.57
N LEU A 201 23.94 2.16 28.59
CA LEU A 201 24.24 1.02 27.72
C LEU A 201 24.81 -0.20 28.45
N ASP A 202 25.40 0.00 29.63
CA ASP A 202 25.89 -1.08 30.49
C ASP A 202 24.75 -1.83 31.19
N ASP A 203 23.56 -1.23 31.26
CA ASP A 203 22.35 -1.84 31.79
C ASP A 203 21.23 -1.86 30.73
N LEU A 204 21.28 -2.84 29.85
CA LEU A 204 20.31 -3.00 28.76
C LEU A 204 18.87 -3.17 29.26
N GLN A 205 18.65 -3.58 30.53
CA GLN A 205 17.32 -3.71 31.09
C GLN A 205 16.63 -2.35 31.23
N ASN A 206 17.39 -1.29 31.50
CA ASN A 206 16.82 0.05 31.65
C ASN A 206 16.32 0.66 30.33
N ILE A 207 16.88 0.25 29.20
CA ILE A 207 16.49 0.74 27.85
C ILE A 207 15.50 -0.19 27.16
N THR A 208 15.37 -1.43 27.65
CA THR A 208 14.45 -2.41 27.08
C THR A 208 13.00 -1.97 27.33
N ASN A 209 12.14 -2.08 26.33
CA ASN A 209 10.73 -1.68 26.35
C ASN A 209 10.46 -0.17 26.49
N THR A 210 11.48 0.69 26.63
CA THR A 210 11.29 2.14 26.55
C THR A 210 11.09 2.58 25.11
N VAL A 211 10.24 3.59 24.89
CA VAL A 211 10.01 4.19 23.56
C VAL A 211 10.80 5.49 23.48
N TYR A 212 11.80 5.52 22.64
CA TYR A 212 12.53 6.71 22.29
C TYR A 212 11.81 7.44 21.13
N LYS A 213 11.57 8.73 21.27
CA LYS A 213 11.08 9.58 20.18
C LYS A 213 12.27 10.17 19.45
N GLY A 214 12.55 9.61 18.27
CA GLY A 214 13.55 10.16 17.36
C GLY A 214 12.97 11.31 16.49
N ASP A 215 13.84 11.92 15.71
CA ASP A 215 13.46 13.03 14.81
C ASP A 215 12.59 12.55 13.64
N PHE A 216 12.74 11.27 13.24
CA PHE A 216 12.06 10.70 12.06
C PHE A 216 11.10 9.57 12.41
N GLY A 217 10.97 9.22 13.67
CA GLY A 217 10.06 8.18 14.12
C GLY A 217 10.37 7.73 15.53
N SER A 218 9.65 6.75 16.03
CA SER A 218 9.91 6.17 17.35
C SER A 218 10.74 4.90 17.23
N LEU A 219 11.61 4.67 18.21
CA LEU A 219 12.38 3.45 18.37
C LEU A 219 12.03 2.80 19.72
N LYS A 220 11.86 1.49 19.73
CA LYS A 220 11.71 0.69 20.94
C LYS A 220 12.67 -0.48 20.87
N VAL A 221 13.48 -0.68 21.89
CA VAL A 221 14.31 -1.87 22.03
C VAL A 221 13.48 -2.98 22.64
N THR A 222 13.45 -4.14 22.00
CA THR A 222 12.77 -5.33 22.53
C THR A 222 13.69 -6.11 23.47
N GLU A 223 13.12 -6.99 24.28
CA GLU A 223 13.87 -7.90 25.15
C GLU A 223 14.86 -8.81 24.39
N ARG A 224 14.65 -8.99 23.11
CA ARG A 224 15.54 -9.76 22.21
C ARG A 224 16.66 -8.94 21.59
N GLY A 225 16.78 -7.64 21.92
CA GLY A 225 17.78 -6.74 21.39
C GLY A 225 17.49 -6.27 19.95
N SER A 226 16.28 -6.47 19.44
CA SER A 226 15.84 -5.92 18.16
C SER A 226 15.19 -4.55 18.33
N PHE A 227 15.14 -3.77 17.25
CA PHE A 227 14.46 -2.47 17.24
C PHE A 227 13.10 -2.59 16.58
N GLU A 228 12.09 -2.03 17.21
CA GLU A 228 10.76 -1.82 16.64
C GLU A 228 10.53 -0.34 16.38
N ARG A 229 9.83 -0.03 15.29
CA ARG A 229 9.41 1.33 14.94
C ARG A 229 7.88 1.39 14.80
N LYS A 230 7.31 2.51 15.18
CA LYS A 230 5.91 2.79 14.93
C LYS A 230 5.66 2.92 13.43
N ILE A 231 4.60 2.29 12.94
CA ILE A 231 4.18 2.39 11.54
C ILE A 231 3.08 3.45 11.42
N PHE A 232 3.18 4.25 10.38
CA PHE A 232 2.20 5.25 9.98
C PHE A 232 1.59 4.82 8.64
N ILE A 233 0.33 5.15 8.43
CA ILE A 233 -0.31 5.02 7.13
C ILE A 233 -0.46 6.43 6.56
N ASN A 234 0.24 6.69 5.48
CA ASN A 234 0.20 7.95 4.77
C ASN A 234 -0.76 7.84 3.59
N LYS A 235 -1.46 8.93 3.26
CA LYS A 235 -2.34 9.03 2.10
C LYS A 235 -1.76 10.04 1.10
N PHE A 236 -1.72 9.66 -0.18
CA PHE A 236 -1.50 10.61 -1.27
C PHE A 236 -2.76 11.42 -1.51
N ASN A 237 -2.62 12.76 -1.53
CA ASN A 237 -3.73 13.68 -1.79
C ASN A 237 -3.18 14.99 -2.35
N ASN A 238 -3.43 15.29 -3.63
CA ASN A 238 -2.97 16.49 -4.35
C ASN A 238 -1.46 16.76 -4.19
N GLY A 239 -0.64 15.72 -4.36
CA GLY A 239 0.81 15.81 -4.18
C GLY A 239 1.27 16.02 -2.73
N LEU A 240 0.36 16.11 -1.76
CA LEU A 240 0.65 16.27 -0.35
C LEU A 240 0.45 14.97 0.41
N LEU A 241 1.48 14.56 1.13
CA LEU A 241 1.40 13.47 2.09
C LEU A 241 0.65 13.94 3.34
N ARG A 242 -0.47 13.33 3.64
CA ARG A 242 -1.16 13.52 4.92
C ARG A 242 -1.06 12.26 5.75
N GLN A 243 -0.47 12.37 6.92
CA GLN A 243 -0.43 11.31 7.92
C GLN A 243 -1.83 11.12 8.50
N ASN A 244 -2.50 10.02 8.15
CA ASN A 244 -3.89 9.81 8.55
C ASN A 244 -4.07 8.88 9.74
N TYR A 245 -3.14 7.93 10.01
CA TYR A 245 -3.34 6.93 11.06
C TYR A 245 -2.03 6.47 11.67
N THR A 246 -2.05 6.19 12.97
CA THR A 246 -0.97 5.52 13.67
C THR A 246 -1.39 4.10 13.99
N CYS A 247 -0.68 3.12 13.45
CA CYS A 247 -0.80 1.73 13.89
C CYS A 247 0.21 1.47 15.03
N SER A 248 -0.26 1.04 16.19
CA SER A 248 0.63 0.44 17.18
C SER A 248 1.04 -0.94 16.67
N ILE A 249 2.35 -1.21 16.62
CA ILE A 249 2.83 -2.56 16.35
C ILE A 249 2.51 -3.42 17.57
N GLN A 250 1.45 -4.21 17.48
CA GLN A 250 1.33 -5.37 18.35
C GLN A 250 2.08 -6.52 17.67
N ASN A 251 3.22 -6.87 18.28
CA ASN A 251 3.98 -8.10 18.05
C ASN A 251 4.28 -8.47 16.58
N ILE A 252 5.32 -7.88 16.00
CA ILE A 252 6.11 -8.64 15.03
C ILE A 252 6.96 -9.61 15.85
N GLN A 253 6.43 -10.79 16.10
CA GLN A 253 7.27 -11.89 16.56
C GLN A 253 8.31 -12.15 15.47
N SER A 254 9.55 -11.98 15.88
CA SER A 254 10.82 -12.32 15.23
C SER A 254 10.75 -13.24 14.02
N LEU A 255 11.36 -12.79 12.96
CA LEU A 255 11.99 -13.63 11.93
C LEU A 255 13.11 -14.50 12.54
#